data_c1f19b32f46dcbed6e13ea4d031abc5f
#
_entry.id   c1f19b32f46dcbed6e13ea4d031abc5f
#
_cell.length_a   1.000
_cell.length_b   1.000
_cell.length_c   1.000
_cell.angle_alpha   90.00
_cell.angle_beta   90.00
_cell.angle_gamma   90.00
#
_symmetry.space_group_name_H-M   'P 1'
#
loop_
_entity.id
_entity.type
_entity.pdbx_description
1 polymer ?
#
loop_
_entity_poly.entity_id
_entity_poly.type
_entity_poly.pdbx_seq_one_letter_code
_entity_poly.pdbx_strand_id
1 'polypeptide(L)'
;IEQTFVSIGETLPGNEQAWNERRINAVNFKREYNKRDSECEEALTAAINALAGARGDLERLQRDFDRQRSQRTRISQQMDETRAMLCRATGLAPAELPYVAELMDVNEHEEDWRLAMNVAYAPIAQTILVDKRHEQGFAAKVSTIDPRTMPRRTWQFVDTARHYDDTGAHANILTGEQDGDWLSGKLRYRDDSPFADWLRSQTQA
;
A
#
# COMPACT_ATOMS: atom_id res chain seq x y z
N ILE A 1 53.47 9.70 42.14
CA ILE A 1 52.21 9.46 42.91
C ILE A 1 51.52 10.81 43.13
N GLU A 2 52.16 11.85 43.68
CA GLU A 2 51.57 13.16 43.89
C GLU A 2 51.07 13.83 42.60
N GLN A 3 51.82 13.75 41.55
CA GLN A 3 51.42 14.24 40.18
C GLN A 3 50.19 13.51 39.65
N THR A 4 50.04 12.23 39.94
CA THR A 4 48.87 11.45 39.51
C THR A 4 47.59 11.88 40.26
N PHE A 5 47.73 12.19 41.59
CA PHE A 5 46.60 12.74 42.36
C PHE A 5 46.17 14.12 41.86
N VAL A 6 47.15 14.99 41.57
CA VAL A 6 46.88 16.29 41.00
C VAL A 6 46.17 16.22 39.64
N SER A 7 46.55 15.26 38.79
CA SER A 7 45.95 15.10 37.46
C SER A 7 44.47 14.69 37.49
N ILE A 8 44.02 14.07 38.59
CA ILE A 8 42.62 13.75 38.81
C ILE A 8 41.88 14.70 39.72
N GLY A 9 42.50 15.86 40.05
CA GLY A 9 41.91 16.89 40.89
C GLY A 9 41.86 16.55 42.38
N GLU A 10 42.66 15.58 42.85
CA GLU A 10 42.66 15.05 44.20
C GLU A 10 43.97 15.43 44.94
N THR A 11 43.90 15.50 46.25
CA THR A 11 45.07 15.72 47.13
C THR A 11 45.55 14.43 47.76
N LEU A 12 46.86 14.31 47.97
CA LEU A 12 47.41 13.12 48.60
C LEU A 12 46.89 12.99 50.05
N PRO A 13 46.41 11.81 50.48
CA PRO A 13 45.96 11.60 51.85
C PRO A 13 47.09 11.77 52.88
N GLY A 14 46.81 12.50 53.95
CA GLY A 14 47.82 12.83 54.96
C GLY A 14 48.07 11.74 56.02
N ASN A 15 47.23 10.71 56.04
CA ASN A 15 47.37 9.62 57.00
C ASN A 15 46.82 8.30 56.43
N GLU A 16 47.12 7.17 57.10
CA GLU A 16 46.77 5.84 56.69
C GLU A 16 45.24 5.60 56.62
N GLN A 17 44.51 6.15 57.54
CA GLN A 17 43.05 6.02 57.56
C GLN A 17 42.42 6.68 56.34
N ALA A 18 42.78 7.91 56.05
CA ALA A 18 42.31 8.64 54.86
C ALA A 18 42.71 7.96 53.54
N TRP A 19 43.88 7.30 53.50
CA TRP A 19 44.31 6.50 52.39
C TRP A 19 43.40 5.28 52.17
N ASN A 20 43.09 4.53 53.26
CA ASN A 20 42.23 3.36 53.20
C ASN A 20 40.81 3.72 52.80
N GLU A 21 40.25 4.81 53.30
CA GLU A 21 38.95 5.32 52.92
C GLU A 21 38.89 5.67 51.42
N ARG A 22 39.89 6.38 50.89
CA ARG A 22 39.96 6.67 49.47
C ARG A 22 40.12 5.44 48.60
N ARG A 23 40.91 4.45 49.04
CA ARG A 23 41.06 3.19 48.37
C ARG A 23 39.74 2.45 48.25
N ILE A 24 38.96 2.43 49.30
CA ILE A 24 37.63 1.78 49.33
C ILE A 24 36.69 2.53 48.35
N ASN A 25 36.68 3.86 48.41
CA ASN A 25 35.86 4.69 47.55
C ASN A 25 36.23 4.54 46.09
N ALA A 26 37.52 4.47 45.77
CA ALA A 26 37.97 4.25 44.38
C ALA A 26 37.57 2.86 43.84
N VAL A 27 37.63 1.82 44.69
CA VAL A 27 37.17 0.47 44.31
C VAL A 27 35.67 0.44 44.05
N ASN A 28 34.90 1.09 44.93
CA ASN A 28 33.46 1.18 44.77
C ASN A 28 33.09 2.00 43.54
N PHE A 29 33.73 3.16 43.32
CA PHE A 29 33.55 3.97 42.12
C PHE A 29 33.85 3.16 40.86
N LYS A 30 34.98 2.44 40.82
CA LYS A 30 35.34 1.59 39.67
C LYS A 30 34.27 0.54 39.38
N ARG A 31 33.72 -0.08 40.44
CA ARG A 31 32.64 -1.09 40.31
C ARG A 31 31.36 -0.47 39.74
N GLU A 32 30.94 0.68 40.28
CA GLU A 32 29.78 1.40 39.79
C GLU A 32 29.98 1.91 38.39
N TYR A 33 31.16 2.46 38.08
CA TYR A 33 31.50 2.93 36.76
C TYR A 33 31.41 1.82 35.72
N ASN A 34 32.04 0.69 35.96
CA ASN A 34 32.00 -0.44 35.04
C ASN A 34 30.57 -0.93 34.81
N LYS A 35 29.73 -0.94 35.86
CA LYS A 35 28.32 -1.31 35.74
C LYS A 35 27.55 -0.31 34.87
N ARG A 36 27.67 1.00 35.14
CA ARG A 36 27.01 2.03 34.37
C ARG A 36 27.50 2.11 32.92
N ASP A 37 28.80 1.88 32.70
CA ASP A 37 29.41 1.81 31.39
C ASP A 37 28.80 0.67 30.57
N SER A 38 28.71 -0.54 31.14
CA SER A 38 28.04 -1.68 30.50
C SER A 38 26.54 -1.39 30.21
N GLU A 39 25.81 -0.81 31.16
CA GLU A 39 24.41 -0.42 30.98
C GLU A 39 24.23 0.62 29.86
N CYS A 40 25.16 1.58 29.76
CA CYS A 40 25.14 2.58 28.68
C CYS A 40 25.47 1.96 27.31
N GLU A 41 26.43 1.04 27.23
CA GLU A 41 26.78 0.33 25.99
C GLU A 41 25.61 -0.54 25.50
N GLU A 42 24.95 -1.24 26.43
CA GLU A 42 23.76 -2.03 26.11
C GLU A 42 22.62 -1.15 25.61
N ALA A 43 22.36 -0.03 26.29
CA ALA A 43 21.33 0.93 25.89
C ALA A 43 21.63 1.57 24.54
N LEU A 44 22.90 1.93 24.29
CA LEU A 44 23.34 2.46 23.01
C LEU A 44 23.16 1.46 21.87
N THR A 45 23.56 0.22 22.11
CA THR A 45 23.41 -0.87 21.14
C THR A 45 21.94 -1.11 20.81
N ALA A 46 21.07 -1.14 21.83
CA ALA A 46 19.63 -1.29 21.66
C ALA A 46 19.03 -0.12 20.86
N ALA A 47 19.45 1.11 21.15
CA ALA A 47 18.99 2.31 20.44
C ALA A 47 19.46 2.32 18.97
N ILE A 48 20.68 1.90 18.68
CA ILE A 48 21.21 1.77 17.31
C ILE A 48 20.40 0.75 16.52
N ASN A 49 20.13 -0.42 17.12
CA ASN A 49 19.33 -1.46 16.46
C ASN A 49 17.89 -1.01 16.21
N ALA A 50 17.26 -0.33 17.17
CA ALA A 50 15.93 0.23 17.00
C ALA A 50 15.88 1.29 15.89
N LEU A 51 16.87 2.16 15.83
CA LEU A 51 16.99 3.17 14.77
C LEU A 51 17.18 2.54 13.40
N ALA A 52 18.03 1.52 13.29
CA ALA A 52 18.26 0.79 12.03
C ALA A 52 16.96 0.11 11.55
N GLY A 53 16.21 -0.53 12.46
CA GLY A 53 14.90 -1.11 12.16
C GLY A 53 13.90 -0.07 11.67
N ALA A 54 13.74 1.03 12.40
CA ALA A 54 12.83 2.11 12.03
C ALA A 54 13.17 2.76 10.67
N ARG A 55 14.47 2.93 10.37
CA ARG A 55 14.91 3.43 9.06
C ARG A 55 14.56 2.46 7.93
N GLY A 56 14.78 1.16 8.14
CA GLY A 56 14.41 0.13 7.16
C GLY A 56 12.90 0.11 6.89
N ASP A 57 12.08 0.24 7.91
CA ASP A 57 10.62 0.32 7.78
C ASP A 57 10.18 1.60 7.06
N LEU A 58 10.79 2.74 7.37
CA LEU A 58 10.52 4.01 6.68
C LEU A 58 10.86 3.91 5.19
N GLU A 59 12.03 3.37 4.84
CA GLU A 59 12.43 3.20 3.45
C GLU A 59 11.52 2.24 2.68
N ARG A 60 11.01 1.19 3.34
CA ARG A 60 10.04 0.28 2.76
C ARG A 60 8.73 1.00 2.49
N LEU A 61 8.17 1.69 3.49
CA LEU A 61 6.93 2.44 3.37
C LEU A 61 7.03 3.55 2.32
N GLN A 62 8.16 4.22 2.24
CA GLN A 62 8.40 5.28 1.26
C GLN A 62 8.43 4.72 -0.18
N ARG A 63 9.10 3.58 -0.39
CA ARG A 63 9.08 2.88 -1.68
C ARG A 63 7.68 2.41 -2.06
N ASP A 64 6.91 1.90 -1.11
CA ASP A 64 5.52 1.47 -1.35
C ASP A 64 4.61 2.67 -1.66
N PHE A 65 4.77 3.78 -0.94
CA PHE A 65 4.06 5.03 -1.20
C PHE A 65 4.39 5.60 -2.59
N ASP A 66 5.68 5.70 -2.94
CA ASP A 66 6.10 6.21 -4.24
C ASP A 66 5.61 5.31 -5.39
N ARG A 67 5.60 3.99 -5.17
CA ARG A 67 5.02 3.03 -6.11
C ARG A 67 3.53 3.25 -6.28
N GLN A 68 2.77 3.40 -5.19
CA GLN A 68 1.33 3.68 -5.25
C GLN A 68 1.04 5.03 -5.90
N ARG A 69 1.84 6.05 -5.60
CA ARG A 69 1.71 7.38 -6.18
C ARG A 69 2.06 7.42 -7.68
N SER A 70 3.06 6.65 -8.10
CA SER A 70 3.46 6.53 -9.52
C SER A 70 2.52 5.63 -10.32
N GLN A 71 1.86 4.69 -9.67
CA GLN A 71 0.78 3.92 -10.29
C GLN A 71 -0.43 4.84 -10.47
N ARG A 72 -0.64 5.30 -11.70
CA ARG A 72 -1.88 6.00 -12.10
C ARG A 72 -3.13 5.14 -11.93
N THR A 73 -2.98 3.92 -11.51
CA THR A 73 -4.00 2.89 -11.45
C THR A 73 -4.16 2.38 -10.02
N ARG A 74 -5.40 2.27 -9.56
CA ARG A 74 -5.79 1.77 -8.24
C ARG A 74 -5.74 0.24 -8.14
N ILE A 75 -4.98 -0.41 -9.01
CA ILE A 75 -4.82 -1.86 -9.01
C ILE A 75 -3.59 -2.28 -8.21
N SER A 76 -3.69 -3.45 -7.56
CA SER A 76 -2.56 -4.04 -6.85
C SER A 76 -1.47 -4.50 -7.83
N GLN A 77 -0.24 -4.64 -7.34
CA GLN A 77 0.86 -5.20 -8.14
C GLN A 77 0.50 -6.56 -8.73
N GLN A 78 -0.18 -7.43 -7.95
CA GLN A 78 -0.61 -8.74 -8.42
C GLN A 78 -1.61 -8.66 -9.58
N MET A 79 -2.50 -7.66 -9.57
CA MET A 79 -3.42 -7.41 -10.68
C MET A 79 -2.66 -6.97 -11.94
N ASP A 80 -1.67 -6.10 -11.79
CA ASP A 80 -0.86 -5.63 -12.91
C ASP A 80 0.01 -6.74 -13.51
N GLU A 81 0.62 -7.57 -12.68
CA GLU A 81 1.35 -8.77 -13.11
C GLU A 81 0.45 -9.76 -13.86
N THR A 82 -0.79 -9.97 -13.37
CA THR A 82 -1.78 -10.80 -14.04
C THR A 82 -2.16 -10.24 -15.41
N ARG A 83 -2.40 -8.92 -15.48
CA ARG A 83 -2.66 -8.25 -16.77
C ARG A 83 -1.48 -8.40 -17.73
N ALA A 84 -0.26 -8.22 -17.24
CA ALA A 84 0.94 -8.40 -18.04
C ALA A 84 1.08 -9.84 -18.61
N MET A 85 0.68 -10.85 -17.84
CA MET A 85 0.62 -12.23 -18.34
C MET A 85 -0.44 -12.40 -19.44
N LEU A 86 -1.63 -11.83 -19.25
CA LEU A 86 -2.69 -11.86 -20.25
C LEU A 86 -2.28 -11.12 -21.53
N CYS A 87 -1.69 -9.93 -21.41
CA CYS A 87 -1.18 -9.16 -22.56
C CYS A 87 -0.18 -10.01 -23.38
N ARG A 88 0.76 -10.69 -22.71
CA ARG A 88 1.74 -11.53 -23.39
C ARG A 88 1.10 -12.72 -24.11
N ALA A 89 0.10 -13.36 -23.51
CA ALA A 89 -0.57 -14.51 -24.09
C ALA A 89 -1.50 -14.13 -25.25
N THR A 90 -2.23 -13.01 -25.09
CA THR A 90 -3.24 -12.58 -26.07
C THR A 90 -2.69 -11.68 -27.15
N GLY A 91 -1.59 -11.00 -26.93
CA GLY A 91 -1.03 -9.96 -27.81
C GLY A 91 -1.75 -8.62 -27.71
N LEU A 92 -2.63 -8.42 -26.70
CA LEU A 92 -3.37 -7.19 -26.49
C LEU A 92 -2.52 -6.21 -25.64
N ALA A 93 -2.71 -4.92 -25.85
CA ALA A 93 -2.07 -3.88 -25.06
C ALA A 93 -2.74 -3.76 -23.66
N PRO A 94 -2.03 -3.27 -22.63
CA PRO A 94 -2.61 -3.07 -21.29
C PRO A 94 -3.85 -2.18 -21.28
N ALA A 95 -3.94 -1.22 -22.20
CA ALA A 95 -5.10 -0.34 -22.35
C ALA A 95 -6.34 -1.05 -22.92
N GLU A 96 -6.17 -2.20 -23.58
CA GLU A 96 -7.26 -3.03 -24.11
C GLU A 96 -7.78 -4.05 -23.08
N LEU A 97 -7.10 -4.16 -21.91
CA LEU A 97 -7.43 -5.03 -20.81
C LEU A 97 -7.52 -4.25 -19.48
N PRO A 98 -8.34 -3.18 -19.42
CA PRO A 98 -8.48 -2.42 -18.18
C PRO A 98 -9.23 -3.22 -17.12
N TYR A 99 -8.90 -2.99 -15.86
CA TYR A 99 -9.74 -3.39 -14.75
C TYR A 99 -10.87 -2.38 -14.55
N VAL A 100 -12.02 -2.85 -14.08
CA VAL A 100 -13.14 -1.96 -13.72
C VAL A 100 -12.69 -0.89 -12.72
N ALA A 101 -11.86 -1.24 -11.74
CA ALA A 101 -11.28 -0.30 -10.77
C ALA A 101 -10.48 0.86 -11.39
N GLU A 102 -10.02 0.73 -12.63
CA GLU A 102 -9.29 1.79 -13.32
C GLU A 102 -10.22 2.77 -14.06
N LEU A 103 -11.46 2.36 -14.26
CA LEU A 103 -12.45 3.08 -15.09
C LEU A 103 -13.50 3.81 -14.26
N MET A 104 -13.58 3.55 -12.96
CA MET A 104 -14.52 4.21 -12.05
C MET A 104 -13.84 4.65 -10.77
N ASP A 105 -14.34 5.73 -10.18
CA ASP A 105 -13.87 6.30 -8.94
C ASP A 105 -15.02 6.99 -8.20
N VAL A 106 -14.82 7.27 -6.92
CA VAL A 106 -15.74 8.10 -6.15
C VAL A 106 -15.54 9.57 -6.54
N ASN A 107 -16.63 10.32 -6.67
CA ASN A 107 -16.58 11.76 -6.88
C ASN A 107 -15.83 12.46 -5.76
N GLU A 108 -15.07 13.50 -6.07
CA GLU A 108 -14.21 14.23 -5.11
C GLU A 108 -15.00 14.83 -3.94
N HIS A 109 -16.27 15.14 -4.14
CA HIS A 109 -17.16 15.70 -3.11
C HIS A 109 -17.87 14.62 -2.28
N GLU A 110 -17.67 13.33 -2.61
CA GLU A 110 -18.35 12.18 -2.01
C GLU A 110 -17.35 11.22 -1.35
N GLU A 111 -16.19 11.71 -0.93
CA GLU A 111 -15.11 10.89 -0.32
C GLU A 111 -15.57 10.10 0.91
N ASP A 112 -16.53 10.60 1.67
CA ASP A 112 -17.08 9.91 2.85
C ASP A 112 -17.72 8.56 2.48
N TRP A 113 -18.14 8.40 1.23
CA TRP A 113 -18.73 7.17 0.71
C TRP A 113 -17.71 6.17 0.18
N ARG A 114 -16.43 6.54 0.11
CA ARG A 114 -15.37 5.70 -0.47
C ARG A 114 -15.32 4.29 0.11
N LEU A 115 -15.47 4.15 1.43
CA LEU A 115 -15.46 2.84 2.08
C LEU A 115 -16.66 1.99 1.64
N ALA A 116 -17.86 2.57 1.64
CA ALA A 116 -19.07 1.89 1.21
C ALA A 116 -18.98 1.47 -0.27
N MET A 117 -18.48 2.36 -1.13
CA MET A 117 -18.24 2.09 -2.55
C MET A 117 -17.24 0.95 -2.77
N ASN A 118 -16.12 0.96 -2.03
CA ASN A 118 -15.14 -0.10 -2.11
C ASN A 118 -15.70 -1.46 -1.71
N VAL A 119 -16.62 -1.50 -0.75
CA VAL A 119 -17.29 -2.74 -0.34
C VAL A 119 -18.32 -3.17 -1.38
N ALA A 120 -19.16 -2.25 -1.84
CA ALA A 120 -20.24 -2.55 -2.78
C ALA A 120 -19.72 -3.03 -4.14
N TYR A 121 -18.69 -2.37 -4.66
CA TYR A 121 -18.16 -2.66 -5.98
C TYR A 121 -16.91 -3.55 -6.00
N ALA A 122 -16.42 -4.01 -4.82
CA ALA A 122 -15.29 -4.92 -4.73
C ALA A 122 -15.39 -6.15 -5.66
N PRO A 123 -16.57 -6.81 -5.80
CA PRO A 123 -16.70 -7.99 -6.66
C PRO A 123 -16.41 -7.70 -8.13
N ILE A 124 -16.85 -6.53 -8.64
CA ILE A 124 -16.66 -6.17 -10.04
C ILE A 124 -15.36 -5.40 -10.31
N ALA A 125 -14.84 -4.72 -9.30
CA ALA A 125 -13.64 -3.88 -9.41
C ALA A 125 -12.42 -4.65 -9.97
N GLN A 126 -12.32 -5.94 -9.65
CA GLN A 126 -11.24 -6.81 -10.08
C GLN A 126 -11.50 -7.51 -11.42
N THR A 127 -12.60 -7.21 -12.08
CA THR A 127 -12.92 -7.76 -13.39
C THR A 127 -12.14 -7.04 -14.48
N ILE A 128 -11.55 -7.80 -15.39
CA ILE A 128 -10.88 -7.26 -16.58
C ILE A 128 -11.93 -7.14 -17.68
N LEU A 129 -12.00 -5.98 -18.32
CA LEU A 129 -12.86 -5.76 -19.46
C LEU A 129 -12.10 -6.05 -20.74
N VAL A 130 -12.76 -6.75 -21.66
CA VAL A 130 -12.22 -7.13 -22.96
C VAL A 130 -13.25 -6.76 -24.03
N ASP A 131 -12.85 -6.06 -25.06
CA ASP A 131 -13.73 -5.80 -26.18
C ASP A 131 -14.16 -7.12 -26.83
N LYS A 132 -15.45 -7.25 -27.13
CA LYS A 132 -16.07 -8.46 -27.72
C LYS A 132 -15.43 -8.86 -29.04
N ARG A 133 -14.87 -7.92 -29.80
CA ARG A 133 -14.10 -8.22 -31.03
C ARG A 133 -12.95 -9.20 -30.81
N HIS A 134 -12.43 -9.28 -29.59
CA HIS A 134 -11.33 -10.18 -29.21
C HIS A 134 -11.80 -11.51 -28.63
N GLU A 135 -13.12 -11.73 -28.44
CA GLU A 135 -13.67 -12.93 -27.82
C GLU A 135 -13.24 -14.20 -28.55
N GLN A 136 -13.25 -14.15 -29.89
CA GLN A 136 -12.85 -15.28 -30.70
C GLN A 136 -11.35 -15.59 -30.51
N GLY A 137 -11.05 -16.78 -29.99
CA GLY A 137 -9.69 -17.24 -29.76
C GLY A 137 -9.05 -16.74 -28.47
N PHE A 138 -9.68 -15.84 -27.70
CA PHE A 138 -9.15 -15.37 -26.42
C PHE A 138 -8.93 -16.51 -25.43
N ALA A 139 -9.94 -17.36 -25.25
CA ALA A 139 -9.84 -18.50 -24.34
C ALA A 139 -8.70 -19.47 -24.72
N ALA A 140 -8.51 -19.74 -26.01
CA ALA A 140 -7.43 -20.59 -26.49
C ALA A 140 -6.04 -19.98 -26.18
N LYS A 141 -5.89 -18.67 -26.34
CA LYS A 141 -4.66 -17.97 -25.99
C LYS A 141 -4.39 -17.96 -24.49
N VAL A 142 -5.41 -17.71 -23.67
CA VAL A 142 -5.31 -17.72 -22.21
C VAL A 142 -5.00 -19.12 -21.67
N SER A 143 -5.52 -20.18 -22.30
CA SER A 143 -5.25 -21.56 -21.89
C SER A 143 -3.77 -21.97 -22.03
N THR A 144 -2.94 -21.19 -22.71
CA THR A 144 -1.48 -21.39 -22.76
C THR A 144 -0.75 -20.97 -21.49
N ILE A 145 -1.40 -20.21 -20.62
CA ILE A 145 -0.83 -19.77 -19.34
C ILE A 145 -0.95 -20.91 -18.32
N ASP A 146 0.13 -21.21 -17.60
CA ASP A 146 0.09 -22.19 -16.52
C ASP A 146 -0.88 -21.72 -15.42
N PRO A 147 -1.96 -22.46 -15.11
CA PRO A 147 -2.95 -22.09 -14.10
C PRO A 147 -2.35 -21.90 -12.69
N ARG A 148 -1.19 -22.49 -12.42
CA ARG A 148 -0.49 -22.37 -11.13
C ARG A 148 0.17 -21.02 -10.95
N THR A 149 0.48 -20.33 -12.05
CA THR A 149 1.18 -19.03 -12.02
C THR A 149 0.21 -17.87 -12.04
N MET A 150 -1.04 -18.07 -12.47
CA MET A 150 -2.04 -17.02 -12.59
C MET A 150 -3.13 -17.20 -11.53
N PRO A 151 -3.34 -16.22 -10.64
CA PRO A 151 -4.46 -16.24 -9.71
C PRO A 151 -5.80 -16.29 -10.46
N ARG A 152 -6.82 -16.89 -9.83
CA ARG A 152 -8.18 -16.90 -10.38
C ARG A 152 -8.63 -15.47 -10.68
N ARG A 153 -9.05 -15.20 -11.93
CA ARG A 153 -9.50 -13.89 -12.39
C ARG A 153 -10.78 -14.02 -13.19
N THR A 154 -11.55 -12.94 -13.17
CA THR A 154 -12.77 -12.81 -13.97
C THR A 154 -12.52 -11.80 -15.07
N TRP A 155 -12.96 -12.09 -16.28
CA TRP A 155 -13.01 -11.12 -17.38
C TRP A 155 -14.42 -11.11 -17.97
N GLN A 156 -14.77 -9.95 -18.52
CA GLN A 156 -16.06 -9.72 -19.14
C GLN A 156 -15.84 -9.22 -20.56
N PHE A 157 -16.45 -9.89 -21.53
CA PHE A 157 -16.52 -9.40 -22.90
C PHE A 157 -17.61 -8.36 -23.01
N VAL A 158 -17.25 -7.18 -23.51
CA VAL A 158 -18.14 -6.03 -23.67
C VAL A 158 -18.17 -5.62 -25.15
N ASP A 159 -19.34 -5.47 -25.69
CA ASP A 159 -19.53 -4.96 -27.05
C ASP A 159 -19.40 -3.43 -27.02
N THR A 160 -18.21 -2.93 -27.24
CA THR A 160 -17.94 -1.47 -27.19
C THR A 160 -18.53 -0.70 -28.36
N ALA A 161 -19.01 -1.39 -29.41
CA ALA A 161 -19.73 -0.78 -30.52
C ALA A 161 -21.24 -0.60 -30.22
N ARG A 162 -21.73 -1.29 -29.19
CA ARG A 162 -23.13 -1.16 -28.78
C ARG A 162 -23.27 0.05 -27.86
N HIS A 163 -24.24 0.90 -28.18
CA HIS A 163 -24.67 1.92 -27.24
C HIS A 163 -25.51 1.26 -26.14
N TYR A 164 -25.09 1.43 -24.89
CA TYR A 164 -25.84 1.00 -23.72
C TYR A 164 -26.66 2.20 -23.28
N ASP A 165 -27.96 2.19 -23.61
CA ASP A 165 -28.86 3.25 -23.19
C ASP A 165 -28.87 3.35 -21.67
N ASP A 166 -28.77 4.57 -21.19
CA ASP A 166 -28.86 4.98 -19.80
C ASP A 166 -30.30 4.84 -19.25
N THR A 167 -31.14 4.12 -19.96
CA THR A 167 -32.47 3.72 -19.52
C THR A 167 -32.33 2.59 -18.52
N GLY A 168 -31.53 2.83 -17.46
CA GLY A 168 -31.61 2.03 -16.27
C GLY A 168 -33.06 2.00 -15.82
N ALA A 169 -33.62 0.84 -15.70
CA ALA A 169 -34.99 0.61 -15.27
C ALA A 169 -35.37 1.27 -13.94
N HIS A 170 -34.40 1.90 -13.31
CA HIS A 170 -34.52 2.55 -12.01
C HIS A 170 -34.70 4.07 -12.09
N ALA A 171 -34.35 4.72 -13.18
CA ALA A 171 -34.43 6.19 -13.29
C ALA A 171 -35.87 6.71 -13.20
N ASN A 172 -36.84 5.84 -13.20
CA ASN A 172 -38.16 6.33 -13.47
C ASN A 172 -39.21 6.08 -12.45
N ILE A 173 -39.00 5.28 -11.46
CA ILE A 173 -40.29 4.67 -11.19
C ILE A 173 -40.89 5.07 -9.90
N LEU A 174 -40.18 5.48 -8.95
CA LEU A 174 -40.86 5.51 -7.68
C LEU A 174 -40.78 6.77 -6.85
N THR A 175 -39.83 7.67 -7.05
CA THR A 175 -39.65 8.60 -5.93
C THR A 175 -39.34 10.04 -6.26
N GLY A 176 -38.99 10.41 -7.45
CA GLY A 176 -38.46 11.76 -7.71
C GLY A 176 -37.16 12.04 -6.95
N GLU A 177 -36.48 11.01 -6.52
CA GLU A 177 -35.17 11.10 -5.89
C GLU A 177 -34.13 11.55 -6.92
N GLN A 178 -33.24 12.43 -6.46
CA GLN A 178 -32.15 12.92 -7.33
C GLN A 178 -31.08 11.84 -7.47
N ASP A 179 -30.39 11.79 -8.60
CA ASP A 179 -29.28 10.85 -8.89
C ASP A 179 -28.23 10.80 -7.77
N GLY A 180 -28.08 11.89 -7.03
CA GLY A 180 -27.17 11.99 -5.89
C GLY A 180 -27.48 11.10 -4.69
N ASP A 181 -28.71 10.58 -4.58
CA ASP A 181 -29.11 9.72 -3.45
C ASP A 181 -28.70 8.25 -3.64
N TRP A 182 -28.33 7.87 -4.85
CA TRP A 182 -27.90 6.53 -5.19
C TRP A 182 -26.37 6.39 -5.17
N LEU A 183 -25.89 5.19 -4.84
CA LEU A 183 -24.46 4.91 -4.86
C LEU A 183 -23.85 5.15 -6.25
N SER A 184 -24.55 4.82 -7.31
CA SER A 184 -24.12 5.07 -8.69
C SER A 184 -23.94 6.55 -9.03
N GLY A 185 -24.77 7.44 -8.48
CA GLY A 185 -24.65 8.89 -8.64
C GLY A 185 -23.44 9.50 -7.95
N LYS A 186 -22.83 8.76 -7.02
CA LYS A 186 -21.60 9.16 -6.31
C LYS A 186 -20.32 8.73 -7.02
N LEU A 187 -20.44 8.01 -8.14
CA LEU A 187 -19.33 7.55 -8.95
C LEU A 187 -19.01 8.52 -10.09
N ARG A 188 -17.75 8.63 -10.40
CA ARG A 188 -17.26 9.20 -11.67
C ARG A 188 -16.67 8.10 -12.53
N TYR A 189 -16.87 8.19 -13.80
CA TYR A 189 -16.38 7.24 -14.78
C TYR A 189 -15.34 7.87 -15.67
N ARG A 190 -14.49 7.05 -16.24
CA ARG A 190 -13.48 7.46 -17.19
C ARG A 190 -14.11 7.53 -18.57
N ASP A 191 -14.58 8.72 -18.96
CA ASP A 191 -15.37 8.95 -20.17
C ASP A 191 -14.60 8.72 -21.49
N ASP A 192 -13.27 8.78 -21.44
CA ASP A 192 -12.40 8.47 -22.59
C ASP A 192 -12.27 6.96 -22.87
N SER A 193 -12.83 6.11 -22.00
CA SER A 193 -12.81 4.66 -22.16
C SER A 193 -13.97 4.16 -23.03
N PRO A 194 -13.71 3.24 -23.98
CA PRO A 194 -14.78 2.62 -24.77
C PRO A 194 -15.74 1.75 -23.95
N PHE A 195 -15.39 1.47 -22.70
CA PHE A 195 -16.20 0.67 -21.76
C PHE A 195 -17.11 1.53 -20.85
N ALA A 196 -17.02 2.86 -20.93
CA ALA A 196 -17.70 3.75 -19.99
C ALA A 196 -19.22 3.57 -19.99
N ASP A 197 -19.84 3.49 -21.16
CA ASP A 197 -21.30 3.34 -21.29
C ASP A 197 -21.78 2.01 -20.69
N TRP A 198 -21.09 0.93 -21.00
CA TRP A 198 -21.41 -0.37 -20.41
C TRP A 198 -21.28 -0.33 -18.89
N LEU A 199 -20.21 0.29 -18.38
CA LEU A 199 -19.95 0.35 -16.94
C LEU A 199 -21.03 1.15 -16.21
N ARG A 200 -21.49 2.27 -16.77
CA ARG A 200 -22.63 3.02 -16.24
C ARG A 200 -23.87 2.13 -16.18
N SER A 201 -24.19 1.42 -17.25
CA SER A 201 -25.35 0.53 -17.28
C SER A 201 -25.31 -0.59 -16.21
N GLN A 202 -24.10 -1.05 -15.84
CA GLN A 202 -23.94 -2.10 -14.81
C GLN A 202 -24.00 -1.57 -13.37
N THR A 203 -23.67 -0.31 -13.15
CA THR A 203 -23.64 0.29 -11.80
C THR A 203 -24.94 0.98 -11.45
N GLN A 204 -25.78 1.26 -12.44
CA GLN A 204 -27.12 1.85 -12.27
C GLN A 204 -28.22 0.80 -12.18
N ALA A 205 -27.92 -0.47 -12.48
CA ALA A 205 -28.81 -1.61 -12.32
C ALA A 205 -28.72 -2.18 -10.88
#